data_b37783dd4e60563e81ca427f9f8b9482
#
_entry.id   b37783dd4e60563e81ca427f9f8b9482
#
_cell.length_a   1.000
_cell.length_b   1.000
_cell.length_c   1.000
_cell.angle_alpha   90.00
_cell.angle_beta   90.00
_cell.angle_gamma   90.00
#
_symmetry.space_group_name_H-M   'P 1'
#
loop_
_entity.id
_entity.type
_entity.pdbx_description
1 polymer ?
#
loop_
_entity_poly.entity_id
_entity_poly.type
_entity_poly.pdbx_seq_one_letter_code
_entity_poly.pdbx_strand_id
1 'polypeptide(L)'
;VPGPAIGFLQEAVRWWDRWLKGIDNGIEREPALRVWLQEAVKPAPQYAAIPGRWVAEPVWPSPDIQASTLYLTASGCSREPGHAEEHILSSPQTCGLRGGEWCAFGSDGEMPRDQRPDDGFSLTWDTPRLKERIEILGAPVVRLKLSSDEPTANLIVRLCDVAADGSSLRVCYGVLNLTHRNGHAKPEPLVPGEPFTVEIRLNDIAHAFPEGHRIRVAVSTAYWPIVWPSIVVPCLRIVSGASTLTLPVRQPRDADAHLRPFEAPDMAPGPAITRIRHHQFNRQMTIDLTSNRFHYELNGSEFDDASLVHFEDIDLKVGYTLNKSFDIAEDDPLSAKQTMEQRATLARGDWRITVRLSMTQTADAEAFHLRGRLEADEGAERFLERDFEVSVPRRLV
;
A
#
# COMPACT_ATOMS: atom_id res chain seq x y z
N VAL A 1 -5.38 -10.27 4.15
CA VAL A 1 -5.45 -9.21 5.15
C VAL A 1 -5.86 -9.82 6.48
N PRO A 2 -5.17 -9.56 7.56
CA PRO A 2 -5.34 -10.23 8.86
C PRO A 2 -6.57 -9.76 9.67
N GLY A 3 -7.71 -9.49 9.00
CA GLY A 3 -9.01 -9.29 9.65
C GLY A 3 -9.70 -10.63 9.94
N PRO A 4 -10.79 -10.63 10.71
CA PRO A 4 -11.55 -11.84 10.96
C PRO A 4 -12.18 -12.35 9.67
N ALA A 5 -12.09 -13.66 9.45
CA ALA A 5 -12.82 -14.31 8.36
C ALA A 5 -14.33 -14.27 8.66
N ILE A 6 -15.12 -13.94 7.65
CA ILE A 6 -16.59 -13.89 7.74
C ILE A 6 -17.21 -14.80 6.70
N GLY A 7 -18.45 -15.22 6.92
CA GLY A 7 -19.27 -15.94 5.97
C GLY A 7 -19.65 -15.08 4.77
N PHE A 8 -18.66 -14.70 3.94
CA PHE A 8 -18.90 -13.82 2.79
C PHE A 8 -19.94 -14.37 1.82
N LEU A 9 -19.89 -15.68 1.54
CA LEU A 9 -20.86 -16.31 0.63
C LEU A 9 -22.28 -16.27 1.22
N GLN A 10 -22.41 -16.48 2.51
CA GLN A 10 -23.68 -16.39 3.22
C GLN A 10 -24.24 -14.97 3.17
N GLU A 11 -23.42 -13.95 3.40
CA GLU A 11 -23.83 -12.54 3.28
C GLU A 11 -24.20 -12.19 1.83
N ALA A 12 -23.46 -12.67 0.85
CA ALA A 12 -23.78 -12.49 -0.56
C ALA A 12 -25.12 -13.13 -0.94
N VAL A 13 -25.38 -14.36 -0.46
CA VAL A 13 -26.69 -15.04 -0.66
C VAL A 13 -27.81 -14.26 0.00
N ARG A 14 -27.64 -13.80 1.24
CA ARG A 14 -28.64 -12.95 1.93
C ARG A 14 -28.96 -11.68 1.11
N TRP A 15 -27.94 -11.02 0.57
CA TRP A 15 -28.11 -9.84 -0.29
C TRP A 15 -28.96 -10.16 -1.51
N TRP A 16 -28.60 -11.22 -2.28
CA TRP A 16 -29.30 -11.57 -3.50
C TRP A 16 -30.69 -12.17 -3.24
N ASP A 17 -30.90 -12.88 -2.14
CA ASP A 17 -32.22 -13.35 -1.73
C ASP A 17 -33.18 -12.18 -1.49
N ARG A 18 -32.72 -11.10 -0.90
CA ARG A 18 -33.53 -9.89 -0.73
C ARG A 18 -33.84 -9.23 -2.07
N TRP A 19 -32.80 -8.92 -2.86
CA TRP A 19 -32.96 -8.04 -4.03
C TRP A 19 -33.43 -8.77 -5.29
N LEU A 20 -33.19 -10.06 -5.45
CA LEU A 20 -33.61 -10.83 -6.60
C LEU A 20 -34.87 -11.67 -6.36
N LYS A 21 -35.07 -12.14 -5.11
CA LYS A 21 -36.20 -13.01 -4.76
C LYS A 21 -37.25 -12.33 -3.92
N GLY A 22 -36.99 -11.11 -3.41
CA GLY A 22 -37.91 -10.36 -2.56
C GLY A 22 -38.08 -10.93 -1.14
N ILE A 23 -37.19 -11.80 -0.68
CA ILE A 23 -37.24 -12.40 0.65
C ILE A 23 -36.94 -11.34 1.70
N ASP A 24 -37.85 -11.11 2.68
CA ASP A 24 -37.57 -10.26 3.85
C ASP A 24 -36.66 -11.00 4.84
N ASN A 25 -35.35 -10.74 4.75
CA ASN A 25 -34.34 -11.31 5.62
C ASN A 25 -33.71 -10.29 6.57
N GLY A 26 -34.26 -9.08 6.60
CA GLY A 26 -33.83 -8.01 7.51
C GLY A 26 -32.60 -7.21 7.09
N ILE A 27 -32.00 -7.48 5.94
CA ILE A 27 -30.76 -6.81 5.51
C ILE A 27 -30.93 -5.30 5.35
N GLU A 28 -32.11 -4.81 4.99
CA GLU A 28 -32.42 -3.38 4.85
C GLU A 28 -32.44 -2.62 6.20
N ARG A 29 -32.52 -3.36 7.32
CA ARG A 29 -32.50 -2.81 8.68
C ARG A 29 -31.11 -2.84 9.30
N GLU A 30 -30.14 -3.44 8.61
CA GLU A 30 -28.76 -3.45 9.07
C GLU A 30 -28.07 -2.12 8.81
N PRO A 31 -27.01 -1.78 9.56
CA PRO A 31 -26.23 -0.57 9.33
C PRO A 31 -25.66 -0.51 7.91
N ALA A 32 -25.63 0.70 7.33
CA ALA A 32 -25.08 0.90 5.99
C ALA A 32 -23.61 0.51 5.86
N LEU A 33 -22.85 0.62 6.96
CA LEU A 33 -21.43 0.26 7.00
C LEU A 33 -21.14 -0.57 8.27
N ARG A 34 -20.42 -1.68 8.09
CA ARG A 34 -19.79 -2.45 9.17
C ARG A 34 -18.34 -2.65 8.85
N VAL A 35 -17.45 -2.31 9.76
CA VAL A 35 -16.01 -2.42 9.56
C VAL A 35 -15.32 -3.01 10.77
N TRP A 36 -14.18 -3.64 10.56
CA TRP A 36 -13.28 -4.08 11.62
C TRP A 36 -12.40 -2.92 12.06
N LEU A 37 -12.65 -2.38 13.23
CA LEU A 37 -11.82 -1.35 13.84
C LEU A 37 -10.59 -2.03 14.44
N GLN A 38 -9.44 -1.78 13.84
CA GLN A 38 -8.18 -2.41 14.17
C GLN A 38 -7.55 -1.78 15.42
N GLU A 39 -7.01 -2.62 16.28
CA GLU A 39 -6.13 -2.18 17.36
C GLU A 39 -4.72 -1.95 16.86
N ALA A 40 -3.97 -1.09 17.56
CA ALA A 40 -2.55 -0.93 17.33
C ALA A 40 -1.80 -2.24 17.60
N VAL A 41 -0.88 -2.58 16.70
CA VAL A 41 0.00 -3.74 16.81
C VAL A 41 1.46 -3.32 16.57
N LYS A 42 2.41 -4.10 17.04
CA LYS A 42 3.80 -3.86 16.65
C LYS A 42 3.98 -4.12 15.17
N PRO A 43 4.73 -3.25 14.45
CA PRO A 43 5.05 -3.50 13.05
C PRO A 43 5.69 -4.86 12.84
N ALA A 44 5.11 -5.68 11.98
CA ALA A 44 5.59 -7.01 11.67
C ALA A 44 5.47 -7.29 10.17
N PRO A 45 6.31 -8.18 9.62
CA PRO A 45 6.24 -8.53 8.21
C PRO A 45 4.95 -9.25 7.82
N GLN A 46 4.29 -9.85 8.79
CA GLN A 46 3.09 -10.65 8.62
C GLN A 46 2.31 -10.67 9.94
N TYR A 47 0.99 -10.77 9.85
CA TYR A 47 0.11 -10.95 10.99
C TYR A 47 -0.81 -12.14 10.74
N ALA A 48 -0.90 -13.06 11.69
CA ALA A 48 -1.92 -14.10 11.67
C ALA A 48 -3.34 -13.48 11.86
N ALA A 49 -3.44 -12.46 12.71
CA ALA A 49 -4.63 -11.64 12.91
C ALA A 49 -4.22 -10.28 13.48
N ILE A 50 -4.96 -9.24 13.15
CA ILE A 50 -4.89 -7.95 13.83
C ILE A 50 -6.09 -7.88 14.79
N PRO A 51 -5.88 -7.72 16.11
CA PRO A 51 -6.94 -7.54 17.07
C PRO A 51 -7.84 -6.35 16.72
N GLY A 52 -9.09 -6.40 17.12
CA GLY A 52 -10.05 -5.33 16.88
C GLY A 52 -11.45 -5.71 17.30
N ARG A 53 -12.42 -4.93 16.85
CA ARG A 53 -13.84 -5.20 17.01
C ARG A 53 -14.65 -4.73 15.81
N TRP A 54 -15.81 -5.32 15.62
CA TRP A 54 -16.77 -4.80 14.66
C TRP A 54 -17.41 -3.52 15.18
N VAL A 55 -17.44 -2.50 14.31
CA VAL A 55 -18.18 -1.26 14.54
C VAL A 55 -19.08 -0.98 13.35
N ALA A 56 -20.13 -0.19 13.55
CA ALA A 56 -21.10 0.06 12.50
C ALA A 56 -21.60 1.50 12.50
N GLU A 57 -21.94 1.97 11.28
CA GLU A 57 -22.56 3.25 11.04
C GLU A 57 -23.92 3.04 10.36
N PRO A 58 -25.02 3.62 10.94
CA PRO A 58 -26.37 3.47 10.37
C PRO A 58 -26.47 4.02 8.95
N VAL A 59 -25.72 5.09 8.66
CA VAL A 59 -25.65 5.75 7.35
C VAL A 59 -24.19 6.03 7.02
N TRP A 60 -23.89 6.10 5.73
CA TRP A 60 -22.54 6.46 5.27
C TRP A 60 -22.63 7.48 4.11
N PRO A 61 -21.87 8.61 4.16
CA PRO A 61 -21.01 9.06 5.26
C PRO A 61 -21.79 9.30 6.56
N SER A 62 -21.16 8.97 7.70
CA SER A 62 -21.81 9.12 9.01
C SER A 62 -21.68 10.55 9.54
N PRO A 63 -22.80 11.20 9.96
CA PRO A 63 -22.75 12.53 10.55
C PRO A 63 -22.12 12.55 11.96
N ASP A 64 -21.98 11.39 12.57
CA ASP A 64 -21.42 11.25 13.92
C ASP A 64 -19.89 11.12 13.93
N ILE A 65 -19.27 10.98 12.75
CA ILE A 65 -17.82 11.04 12.61
C ILE A 65 -17.40 12.49 12.54
N GLN A 66 -16.65 12.93 13.56
CA GLN A 66 -16.27 14.32 13.71
C GLN A 66 -14.89 14.60 13.12
N ALA A 67 -14.76 15.64 12.31
CA ALA A 67 -13.49 16.12 11.84
C ALA A 67 -12.71 16.79 12.98
N SER A 68 -11.57 16.21 13.35
CA SER A 68 -10.65 16.77 14.33
C SER A 68 -9.40 17.27 13.64
N THR A 69 -9.22 18.60 13.60
CA THR A 69 -8.09 19.21 12.88
C THR A 69 -6.96 19.54 13.85
N LEU A 70 -5.75 19.17 13.46
CA LEU A 70 -4.48 19.48 14.11
C LEU A 70 -3.63 20.31 13.15
N TYR A 71 -2.98 21.35 13.65
CA TYR A 71 -1.99 22.14 12.92
C TYR A 71 -0.63 21.47 13.01
N LEU A 72 0.07 21.38 11.88
CA LEU A 72 1.47 20.99 11.83
C LEU A 72 2.31 22.21 12.19
N THR A 73 2.96 22.19 13.35
CA THR A 73 3.74 23.32 13.89
C THR A 73 5.22 22.94 14.00
N ALA A 74 6.08 23.89 14.27
CA ALA A 74 7.52 23.65 14.51
C ALA A 74 7.77 22.62 15.65
N SER A 75 6.85 22.54 16.62
CA SER A 75 6.96 21.63 17.78
C SER A 75 6.19 20.31 17.64
N GLY A 76 5.54 20.05 16.49
CA GLY A 76 4.71 18.87 16.23
C GLY A 76 3.25 19.21 15.92
N CYS A 77 2.34 18.25 16.11
CA CYS A 77 0.90 18.46 15.89
C CYS A 77 0.27 19.15 17.10
N SER A 78 -0.51 20.20 16.87
CA SER A 78 -1.17 21.02 17.89
C SER A 78 -2.62 21.32 17.53
N ARG A 79 -3.48 21.49 18.51
CA ARG A 79 -4.85 22.01 18.30
C ARG A 79 -4.88 23.50 17.98
N GLU A 80 -3.85 24.21 18.39
CA GLU A 80 -3.69 25.65 18.13
C GLU A 80 -2.75 25.87 16.94
N PRO A 81 -3.01 26.87 16.09
CA PRO A 81 -2.11 27.20 15.02
C PRO A 81 -0.79 27.73 15.59
N GLY A 82 0.33 27.31 15.02
CA GLY A 82 1.67 27.82 15.33
C GLY A 82 2.07 28.98 14.42
N HIS A 83 3.25 29.54 14.67
CA HIS A 83 3.88 30.46 13.72
C HIS A 83 4.22 29.70 12.42
N ALA A 84 4.16 30.44 11.30
CA ALA A 84 4.58 29.92 10.03
C ALA A 84 6.11 29.75 10.02
N GLU A 85 6.58 28.54 9.75
CA GLU A 85 7.99 28.20 9.64
C GLU A 85 8.19 27.32 8.42
N GLU A 86 9.24 27.58 7.66
CA GLU A 86 9.56 26.81 6.46
C GLU A 86 10.48 25.64 6.79
N HIS A 87 10.12 24.45 6.32
CA HIS A 87 10.89 23.23 6.46
C HIS A 87 11.28 22.72 5.07
N ILE A 88 12.55 22.36 4.92
CA ILE A 88 13.10 21.82 3.68
C ILE A 88 12.96 20.30 3.69
N LEU A 89 12.45 19.75 2.60
CA LEU A 89 12.28 18.31 2.40
C LEU A 89 12.87 17.89 1.06
N SER A 90 13.84 16.99 1.11
CA SER A 90 14.35 16.25 -0.03
C SER A 90 14.67 14.84 0.43
N SER A 91 13.85 13.86 0.07
CA SER A 91 14.03 12.48 0.52
C SER A 91 14.96 11.71 -0.42
N PRO A 92 15.85 10.87 0.12
CA PRO A 92 16.63 9.94 -0.72
C PRO A 92 15.69 8.97 -1.44
N GLN A 93 16.12 8.46 -2.59
CA GLN A 93 15.30 7.55 -3.40
C GLN A 93 15.01 6.20 -2.71
N THR A 94 15.72 5.91 -1.65
CA THR A 94 15.55 4.71 -0.80
C THR A 94 14.48 4.89 0.28
N CYS A 95 13.88 6.06 0.42
CA CYS A 95 12.69 6.24 1.25
C CYS A 95 11.53 5.39 0.69
N GLY A 96 10.89 4.58 1.55
CA GLY A 96 9.78 3.69 1.18
C GLY A 96 10.13 2.20 1.23
N LEU A 97 11.39 1.83 1.42
CA LEU A 97 11.81 0.43 1.50
C LEU A 97 11.19 -0.36 2.66
N ARG A 98 10.59 0.32 3.63
CA ARG A 98 9.81 -0.28 4.72
C ARG A 98 8.31 -0.25 4.46
N GLY A 99 7.89 0.21 3.28
CA GLY A 99 6.49 0.39 2.91
C GLY A 99 5.68 -0.90 2.70
N GLY A 100 6.34 -2.05 2.55
CA GLY A 100 5.67 -3.31 2.19
C GLY A 100 5.18 -3.30 0.74
N GLU A 101 4.16 -4.09 0.44
CA GLU A 101 3.53 -4.11 -0.89
C GLU A 101 2.43 -3.07 -1.03
N TRP A 102 2.19 -2.64 -2.27
CA TRP A 102 1.07 -1.75 -2.59
C TRP A 102 -0.27 -2.34 -2.15
N CYS A 103 -0.50 -3.61 -2.48
CA CYS A 103 -1.69 -4.37 -2.11
C CYS A 103 -1.24 -5.72 -1.54
N ALA A 104 -1.21 -5.83 -0.22
CA ALA A 104 -0.85 -7.06 0.47
C ALA A 104 -1.99 -8.08 0.37
N PHE A 105 -1.68 -9.30 -0.05
CA PHE A 105 -2.63 -10.43 -0.13
C PHE A 105 -2.51 -11.44 1.02
N GLY A 106 -1.59 -11.20 1.95
CA GLY A 106 -1.34 -12.06 3.12
C GLY A 106 -0.18 -13.02 2.96
N SER A 107 0.65 -12.85 1.93
CA SER A 107 1.90 -13.60 1.79
C SER A 107 2.96 -13.08 2.76
N ASP A 108 3.98 -13.90 3.00
CA ASP A 108 5.05 -13.57 3.93
C ASP A 108 5.80 -12.29 3.50
N GLY A 109 5.98 -11.38 4.44
CA GLY A 109 6.74 -10.16 4.24
C GLY A 109 6.07 -9.05 3.47
N GLU A 110 4.77 -9.12 3.15
CA GLU A 110 4.03 -8.09 2.41
C GLU A 110 3.64 -6.88 3.24
N MET A 111 3.51 -7.05 4.55
CA MET A 111 3.06 -5.97 5.43
C MET A 111 4.16 -4.91 5.62
N PRO A 112 3.78 -3.63 5.81
CA PRO A 112 4.74 -2.58 6.11
C PRO A 112 5.49 -2.89 7.42
N ARG A 113 6.81 -2.65 7.39
CA ARG A 113 7.70 -2.83 8.53
C ARG A 113 7.66 -1.60 9.44
N ASP A 114 8.46 -1.64 10.50
CA ASP A 114 8.71 -0.46 11.33
C ASP A 114 9.16 0.71 10.46
N GLN A 115 8.43 1.81 10.52
CA GLN A 115 8.63 2.97 9.65
C GLN A 115 9.76 3.90 10.13
N ARG A 116 10.39 3.64 11.30
CA ARG A 116 11.46 4.52 11.80
C ARG A 116 12.57 4.82 10.79
N PRO A 117 13.06 3.87 9.98
CA PRO A 117 14.03 4.18 8.94
C PRO A 117 13.50 5.16 7.89
N ASP A 118 12.28 4.96 7.40
CA ASP A 118 11.65 5.85 6.41
C ASP A 118 11.25 7.18 7.04
N ASP A 119 10.91 7.21 8.34
CA ASP A 119 10.64 8.44 9.09
C ASP A 119 11.89 9.31 9.21
N GLY A 120 13.08 8.70 9.30
CA GLY A 120 14.37 9.40 9.28
C GLY A 120 14.68 10.12 7.95
N PHE A 121 14.01 9.72 6.86
CA PHE A 121 14.11 10.32 5.53
C PHE A 121 12.93 11.24 5.19
N SER A 122 12.10 11.56 6.18
CA SER A 122 10.86 12.30 6.02
C SER A 122 10.82 13.50 6.97
N LEU A 123 10.05 14.53 6.64
CA LEU A 123 9.61 15.48 7.64
C LEU A 123 8.50 14.84 8.48
N THR A 124 8.62 14.93 9.79
CA THR A 124 7.66 14.30 10.71
C THR A 124 7.10 15.31 11.71
N TRP A 125 5.80 15.18 12.00
CA TRP A 125 5.08 15.92 13.02
C TRP A 125 4.33 14.95 13.93
N ASP A 126 4.68 14.96 15.21
CA ASP A 126 4.08 14.10 16.23
C ASP A 126 3.09 14.88 17.09
N THR A 127 2.01 14.24 17.50
CA THR A 127 1.24 14.72 18.64
C THR A 127 2.05 14.54 19.94
N PRO A 128 1.74 15.27 21.02
CA PRO A 128 2.06 14.81 22.36
C PRO A 128 1.54 13.38 22.57
N ARG A 129 2.04 12.67 23.61
CA ARG A 129 1.47 11.38 23.97
C ARG A 129 -0.02 11.55 24.25
N LEU A 130 -0.80 10.69 23.62
CA LEU A 130 -2.27 10.68 23.79
C LEU A 130 -2.64 10.43 25.25
N LYS A 131 -3.54 11.24 25.77
CA LYS A 131 -4.05 11.11 27.15
C LYS A 131 -5.21 10.14 27.23
N GLU A 132 -5.79 9.80 26.09
CA GLU A 132 -6.93 8.89 25.93
C GLU A 132 -6.85 8.20 24.58
N ARG A 133 -7.56 7.09 24.45
CA ARG A 133 -7.72 6.36 23.18
C ARG A 133 -8.46 7.23 22.17
N ILE A 134 -7.98 7.24 20.93
CA ILE A 134 -8.65 7.90 19.79
C ILE A 134 -8.96 6.87 18.73
N GLU A 135 -10.21 6.81 18.30
CA GLU A 135 -10.66 5.96 17.19
C GLU A 135 -10.93 6.80 15.95
N ILE A 136 -10.46 6.35 14.80
CA ILE A 136 -10.74 6.98 13.51
C ILE A 136 -11.45 6.00 12.60
N LEU A 137 -12.39 6.53 11.78
CA LEU A 137 -13.10 5.76 10.76
C LEU A 137 -13.31 6.66 9.53
N GLY A 138 -12.68 6.30 8.41
CA GLY A 138 -12.71 7.04 7.17
C GLY A 138 -11.31 7.49 6.73
N ALA A 139 -11.24 8.43 5.82
CA ALA A 139 -9.98 8.93 5.26
C ALA A 139 -9.46 10.15 6.03
N PRO A 140 -8.29 10.08 6.67
CA PRO A 140 -7.59 11.26 7.12
C PRO A 140 -7.20 12.17 5.96
N VAL A 141 -7.18 13.48 6.21
CA VAL A 141 -6.82 14.46 5.18
C VAL A 141 -5.66 15.33 5.69
N VAL A 142 -4.62 15.44 4.87
CA VAL A 142 -3.49 16.33 5.16
C VAL A 142 -3.48 17.46 4.14
N ARG A 143 -3.53 18.69 4.63
CA ARG A 143 -3.44 19.91 3.82
C ARG A 143 -2.09 20.54 4.06
N LEU A 144 -1.31 20.72 2.98
CA LEU A 144 0.03 21.28 3.04
C LEU A 144 0.12 22.55 2.20
N LYS A 145 0.72 23.58 2.77
CA LYS A 145 1.19 24.75 2.04
C LYS A 145 2.67 24.55 1.74
N LEU A 146 3.02 24.53 0.45
CA LEU A 146 4.39 24.21 0.03
C LEU A 146 4.76 24.87 -1.30
N SER A 147 6.05 24.86 -1.63
CA SER A 147 6.59 25.12 -2.96
C SER A 147 7.61 24.05 -3.34
N SER A 148 7.89 23.91 -4.63
CA SER A 148 8.90 23.01 -5.19
C SER A 148 9.94 23.83 -5.94
N ASP A 149 11.19 23.40 -5.96
CA ASP A 149 12.24 23.96 -6.84
C ASP A 149 12.21 23.36 -8.25
N GLU A 150 11.42 22.27 -8.44
CA GLU A 150 11.32 21.54 -9.70
C GLU A 150 9.89 21.56 -10.25
N PRO A 151 9.71 21.45 -11.58
CA PRO A 151 8.39 21.46 -12.21
C PRO A 151 7.60 20.17 -11.97
N THR A 152 8.23 19.10 -11.50
CA THR A 152 7.61 17.82 -11.17
C THR A 152 8.09 17.34 -9.80
N ALA A 153 7.19 16.85 -8.97
CA ALA A 153 7.53 16.24 -7.69
C ALA A 153 6.43 15.29 -7.25
N ASN A 154 6.83 14.21 -6.60
CA ASN A 154 5.91 13.35 -5.85
C ASN A 154 5.83 13.80 -4.39
N LEU A 155 4.66 13.60 -3.80
CA LEU A 155 4.41 13.85 -2.39
C LEU A 155 3.74 12.62 -1.79
N ILE A 156 4.38 12.06 -0.78
CA ILE A 156 3.87 10.91 -0.04
C ILE A 156 3.63 11.33 1.40
N VAL A 157 2.45 11.03 1.90
CA VAL A 157 2.07 11.31 3.29
C VAL A 157 1.69 10.00 3.96
N ARG A 158 2.35 9.69 5.07
CA ARG A 158 2.06 8.54 5.92
C ARG A 158 1.47 9.01 7.24
N LEU A 159 0.38 8.38 7.66
CA LEU A 159 -0.13 8.47 9.02
C LEU A 159 0.37 7.27 9.79
N CYS A 160 1.10 7.50 10.88
CA CYS A 160 1.69 6.44 11.67
C CYS A 160 1.23 6.50 13.13
N ASP A 161 1.15 5.33 13.74
CA ASP A 161 0.94 5.13 15.17
C ASP A 161 2.29 4.82 15.81
N VAL A 162 2.77 5.75 16.64
CA VAL A 162 4.08 5.63 17.30
C VAL A 162 3.88 5.18 18.74
N ALA A 163 4.29 3.96 19.00
CA ALA A 163 4.17 3.34 20.32
C ALA A 163 5.15 3.94 21.36
N ALA A 164 4.98 3.54 22.62
CA ALA A 164 5.80 4.05 23.72
C ALA A 164 7.29 3.68 23.57
N ASP A 165 7.62 2.57 22.90
CA ASP A 165 8.99 2.11 22.61
C ASP A 165 9.59 2.78 21.35
N GLY A 166 8.84 3.69 20.70
CA GLY A 166 9.24 4.40 19.51
C GLY A 166 9.03 3.63 18.21
N SER A 167 8.53 2.38 18.23
CA SER A 167 8.16 1.68 17.01
C SER A 167 7.03 2.42 16.29
N SER A 168 7.12 2.52 14.95
CA SER A 168 6.24 3.33 14.11
C SER A 168 5.47 2.43 13.16
N LEU A 169 4.15 2.28 13.39
CA LEU A 169 3.23 1.51 12.57
C LEU A 169 2.60 2.43 11.52
N ARG A 170 2.75 2.13 10.23
CA ARG A 170 1.99 2.82 9.19
C ARG A 170 0.51 2.42 9.27
N VAL A 171 -0.35 3.37 9.62
CA VAL A 171 -1.81 3.20 9.70
C VAL A 171 -2.44 3.30 8.31
N CYS A 172 -2.15 4.38 7.62
CA CYS A 172 -2.54 4.58 6.23
C CYS A 172 -1.59 5.56 5.55
N TYR A 173 -1.74 5.76 4.25
CA TYR A 173 -0.92 6.70 3.48
C TYR A 173 -1.68 7.22 2.28
N GLY A 174 -1.14 8.28 1.67
CA GLY A 174 -1.60 8.83 0.41
C GLY A 174 -0.41 9.26 -0.44
N VAL A 175 -0.57 9.17 -1.75
CA VAL A 175 0.43 9.55 -2.75
C VAL A 175 -0.19 10.52 -3.71
N LEU A 176 0.53 11.60 -4.02
CA LEU A 176 0.12 12.56 -5.03
C LEU A 176 1.33 12.98 -5.85
N ASN A 177 1.25 12.81 -7.17
CA ASN A 177 2.07 13.59 -8.08
C ASN A 177 1.56 15.03 -8.06
N LEU A 178 2.39 15.99 -7.64
CA LEU A 178 1.99 17.38 -7.46
C LEU A 178 1.57 18.09 -8.75
N THR A 179 1.93 17.56 -9.91
CA THR A 179 1.41 18.05 -11.19
C THR A 179 -0.09 17.79 -11.36
N HIS A 180 -0.64 16.83 -10.60
CA HIS A 180 -2.05 16.48 -10.54
C HIS A 180 -2.83 17.16 -9.39
N ARG A 181 -2.23 18.19 -8.73
CA ARG A 181 -2.84 18.88 -7.57
C ARG A 181 -4.23 19.46 -7.83
N ASN A 182 -4.52 19.82 -9.10
CA ASN A 182 -5.82 20.36 -9.52
C ASN A 182 -6.71 19.32 -10.22
N GLY A 183 -6.32 18.03 -10.19
CA GLY A 183 -7.05 16.91 -10.79
C GLY A 183 -6.23 16.13 -11.81
N HIS A 184 -6.69 14.90 -12.11
CA HIS A 184 -5.94 13.97 -12.97
C HIS A 184 -6.18 14.19 -14.48
N ALA A 185 -7.27 14.88 -14.86
CA ALA A 185 -7.61 15.05 -16.28
C ALA A 185 -6.69 16.02 -17.03
N LYS A 186 -6.13 16.99 -16.32
CA LYS A 186 -5.23 18.01 -16.89
C LYS A 186 -4.08 18.27 -15.92
N PRO A 187 -3.03 17.44 -15.93
CA PRO A 187 -1.87 17.70 -15.11
C PRO A 187 -1.17 18.98 -15.57
N GLU A 188 -0.69 19.75 -14.61
CA GLU A 188 -0.02 21.03 -14.85
C GLU A 188 1.33 21.05 -14.15
N PRO A 189 2.43 21.46 -14.81
CA PRO A 189 3.73 21.57 -14.17
C PRO A 189 3.64 22.51 -12.97
N LEU A 190 4.52 22.31 -12.01
CA LEU A 190 4.74 23.26 -10.94
C LEU A 190 5.55 24.45 -11.47
N VAL A 191 5.34 25.63 -10.89
CA VAL A 191 6.20 26.79 -11.11
C VAL A 191 7.24 26.80 -9.99
N PRO A 192 8.52 26.60 -10.29
CA PRO A 192 9.57 26.55 -9.28
C PRO A 192 9.53 27.78 -8.37
N GLY A 193 9.54 27.54 -7.05
CA GLY A 193 9.50 28.57 -6.02
C GLY A 193 8.13 29.19 -5.75
N GLU A 194 7.10 28.95 -6.57
CA GLU A 194 5.77 29.49 -6.34
C GLU A 194 5.03 28.67 -5.27
N PRO A 195 4.53 29.32 -4.17
CA PRO A 195 3.79 28.62 -3.14
C PRO A 195 2.38 28.24 -3.59
N PHE A 196 1.96 27.04 -3.25
CA PHE A 196 0.59 26.55 -3.45
C PHE A 196 0.13 25.73 -2.24
N THR A 197 -1.16 25.44 -2.20
CA THR A 197 -1.73 24.55 -1.19
C THR A 197 -2.26 23.31 -1.86
N VAL A 198 -2.00 22.15 -1.27
CA VAL A 198 -2.49 20.87 -1.74
C VAL A 198 -3.19 20.13 -0.60
N GLU A 199 -4.19 19.36 -0.96
CA GLU A 199 -4.91 18.48 -0.05
C GLU A 199 -4.68 17.03 -0.49
N ILE A 200 -4.20 16.21 0.44
CA ILE A 200 -3.97 14.80 0.23
C ILE A 200 -4.93 14.02 1.12
N ARG A 201 -5.88 13.36 0.49
CA ARG A 201 -6.73 12.38 1.16
C ARG A 201 -5.96 11.06 1.27
N LEU A 202 -5.77 10.57 2.49
CA LEU A 202 -5.15 9.28 2.74
C LEU A 202 -6.16 8.14 2.51
N ASN A 203 -5.67 6.90 2.50
CA ASN A 203 -6.56 5.74 2.39
C ASN A 203 -7.55 5.67 3.56
N ASP A 204 -8.77 5.23 3.26
CA ASP A 204 -9.77 4.98 4.29
C ASP A 204 -9.28 3.89 5.25
N ILE A 205 -9.50 4.12 6.55
CA ILE A 205 -9.04 3.23 7.63
C ILE A 205 -10.02 3.24 8.81
N ALA A 206 -10.08 2.13 9.54
CA ALA A 206 -10.67 2.03 10.86
C ALA A 206 -9.57 1.60 11.83
N HIS A 207 -9.10 2.51 12.66
CA HIS A 207 -7.94 2.30 13.55
C HIS A 207 -8.13 2.97 14.90
N ALA A 208 -7.61 2.34 15.93
CA ALA A 208 -7.61 2.87 17.28
C ALA A 208 -6.17 3.16 17.72
N PHE A 209 -5.91 4.43 18.01
CA PHE A 209 -4.67 4.87 18.65
C PHE A 209 -4.82 4.73 20.17
N PRO A 210 -3.99 3.91 20.85
CA PRO A 210 -4.06 3.75 22.30
C PRO A 210 -3.59 5.00 23.05
N GLU A 211 -4.01 5.10 24.31
CA GLU A 211 -3.41 6.01 25.27
C GLU A 211 -1.89 5.80 25.36
N GLY A 212 -1.11 6.87 25.50
CA GLY A 212 0.34 6.83 25.60
C GLY A 212 1.07 6.75 24.24
N HIS A 213 0.40 6.43 23.15
CA HIS A 213 0.93 6.50 21.80
C HIS A 213 0.97 7.93 21.27
N ARG A 214 1.53 8.13 20.07
CA ARG A 214 1.52 9.40 19.34
C ARG A 214 1.00 9.15 17.94
N ILE A 215 0.29 10.13 17.40
CA ILE A 215 -0.07 10.18 16.00
C ILE A 215 1.03 10.94 15.27
N ARG A 216 1.62 10.33 14.24
CA ARG A 216 2.66 10.94 13.40
C ARG A 216 2.15 11.15 11.99
N VAL A 217 2.37 12.36 11.47
CA VAL A 217 2.38 12.65 10.04
C VAL A 217 3.81 12.61 9.56
N ALA A 218 4.12 11.79 8.56
CA ALA A 218 5.43 11.72 7.92
C ALA A 218 5.27 12.04 6.43
N VAL A 219 6.06 12.99 5.93
CA VAL A 219 5.98 13.48 4.54
C VAL A 219 7.31 13.25 3.86
N SER A 220 7.28 12.66 2.65
CA SER A 220 8.47 12.38 1.84
C SER A 220 8.23 12.68 0.36
N THR A 221 9.33 12.84 -0.42
CA THR A 221 9.29 13.06 -1.87
C THR A 221 9.54 11.79 -2.67
N ALA A 222 9.91 10.70 -2.01
CA ALA A 222 10.15 9.38 -2.60
C ALA A 222 9.43 8.30 -1.80
N TYR A 223 9.07 7.16 -2.45
CA TYR A 223 8.48 5.99 -1.81
C TYR A 223 8.72 4.73 -2.65
N TRP A 224 9.99 4.42 -2.86
CA TRP A 224 10.42 3.27 -3.64
C TRP A 224 10.23 1.94 -2.88
N PRO A 225 9.83 0.85 -3.53
CA PRO A 225 9.47 0.69 -4.95
C PRO A 225 7.98 0.92 -5.25
N ILE A 226 7.18 1.36 -4.29
CA ILE A 226 5.72 1.57 -4.47
C ILE A 226 5.43 2.70 -5.46
N VAL A 227 6.25 3.76 -5.43
CA VAL A 227 6.12 4.91 -6.33
C VAL A 227 7.37 5.01 -7.18
N TRP A 228 7.19 5.09 -8.53
CA TRP A 228 8.30 5.34 -9.43
C TRP A 228 8.85 6.76 -9.20
N PRO A 229 10.18 6.96 -9.19
CA PRO A 229 10.77 8.25 -8.89
C PRO A 229 10.40 9.36 -9.88
N SER A 230 10.39 10.60 -9.41
CA SER A 230 10.40 11.78 -10.29
C SER A 230 11.67 11.83 -11.15
N ILE A 231 11.68 12.67 -12.20
CA ILE A 231 12.82 12.80 -13.11
C ILE A 231 14.09 13.26 -12.38
N VAL A 232 13.90 14.12 -11.40
CA VAL A 232 14.97 14.67 -10.54
C VAL A 232 14.59 14.49 -9.07
N VAL A 233 15.56 14.66 -8.18
CA VAL A 233 15.30 14.71 -6.72
C VAL A 233 14.79 16.11 -6.37
N PRO A 234 13.47 16.28 -6.10
CA PRO A 234 12.93 17.60 -5.81
C PRO A 234 13.26 18.03 -4.37
N CYS A 235 13.39 19.33 -4.19
CA CYS A 235 13.43 19.96 -2.88
C CYS A 235 12.11 20.72 -2.65
N LEU A 236 11.32 20.25 -1.70
CA LEU A 236 10.07 20.89 -1.29
C LEU A 236 10.32 21.79 -0.07
N ARG A 237 9.65 22.94 -0.04
CA ARG A 237 9.58 23.84 1.11
C ARG A 237 8.17 23.79 1.67
N ILE A 238 8.00 23.22 2.85
CA ILE A 238 6.69 23.02 3.50
C ILE A 238 6.56 24.03 4.63
N VAL A 239 5.43 24.76 4.65
CA VAL A 239 5.17 25.80 5.66
C VAL A 239 4.33 25.19 6.78
N SER A 240 4.93 24.96 7.94
CA SER A 240 4.22 24.64 9.19
C SER A 240 3.39 25.83 9.67
N GLY A 241 2.44 25.59 10.59
CA GLY A 241 1.49 26.62 11.02
C GLY A 241 0.36 26.91 10.04
N ALA A 242 0.62 26.76 8.73
CA ALA A 242 -0.39 26.85 7.66
C ALA A 242 -0.82 25.49 7.09
N SER A 243 -0.22 24.43 7.60
CA SER A 243 -0.49 23.03 7.19
C SER A 243 -1.24 22.29 8.30
N THR A 244 -2.11 21.34 7.93
CA THR A 244 -3.00 20.66 8.89
C THR A 244 -3.15 19.18 8.60
N LEU A 245 -3.45 18.41 9.67
CA LEU A 245 -3.99 17.05 9.64
C LEU A 245 -5.42 17.08 10.13
N THR A 246 -6.37 16.56 9.37
CA THR A 246 -7.75 16.35 9.82
C THR A 246 -8.02 14.86 9.95
N LEU A 247 -8.40 14.42 11.14
CA LEU A 247 -8.74 13.04 11.47
C LEU A 247 -10.25 12.86 11.52
N PRO A 248 -10.81 11.80 10.90
CA PRO A 248 -12.22 11.43 11.03
C PRO A 248 -12.43 10.67 12.35
N VAL A 249 -12.61 11.40 13.45
CA VAL A 249 -12.72 10.82 14.79
C VAL A 249 -14.10 10.24 15.01
N ARG A 250 -14.16 8.98 15.40
CA ARG A 250 -15.36 8.24 15.76
C ARG A 250 -15.46 8.09 17.28
N GLN A 251 -16.64 8.39 17.83
CA GLN A 251 -16.92 8.08 19.23
C GLN A 251 -17.44 6.63 19.35
N PRO A 252 -17.00 5.86 20.35
CA PRO A 252 -17.56 4.54 20.64
C PRO A 252 -19.08 4.62 20.88
N ARG A 253 -19.80 3.57 20.47
CA ARG A 253 -21.25 3.48 20.62
C ARG A 253 -21.64 2.16 21.29
N ASP A 254 -22.61 2.20 22.16
CA ASP A 254 -23.17 0.99 22.80
C ASP A 254 -23.75 0.01 21.77
N ALA A 255 -24.27 0.53 20.67
CA ALA A 255 -24.81 -0.28 19.58
C ALA A 255 -23.77 -1.22 18.94
N ASP A 256 -22.48 -0.89 19.02
CA ASP A 256 -21.41 -1.74 18.47
C ASP A 256 -21.36 -3.13 19.16
N ALA A 257 -21.74 -3.19 20.45
CA ALA A 257 -21.77 -4.43 21.23
C ALA A 257 -22.94 -5.36 20.85
N HIS A 258 -23.92 -4.86 20.10
CA HIS A 258 -25.16 -5.56 19.79
C HIS A 258 -25.28 -5.91 18.30
N LEU A 259 -24.19 -5.78 17.53
CA LEU A 259 -24.18 -6.14 16.13
C LEU A 259 -24.43 -7.64 15.94
N ARG A 260 -25.23 -7.98 14.93
CA ARG A 260 -25.40 -9.37 14.52
C ARG A 260 -24.02 -9.97 14.20
N PRO A 261 -23.65 -11.10 14.77
CA PRO A 261 -22.39 -11.75 14.42
C PRO A 261 -22.41 -12.19 12.94
N PHE A 262 -21.27 -12.15 12.29
CA PHE A 262 -21.10 -12.85 11.03
C PHE A 262 -20.97 -14.35 11.29
N GLU A 263 -21.48 -15.14 10.36
CA GLU A 263 -21.27 -16.59 10.36
C GLU A 263 -19.82 -16.92 10.01
N ALA A 264 -19.38 -18.11 10.38
CA ALA A 264 -18.10 -18.63 9.92
C ALA A 264 -18.14 -18.83 8.39
N PRO A 265 -16.98 -18.69 7.70
CA PRO A 265 -16.93 -18.94 6.26
C PRO A 265 -17.42 -20.33 5.90
N ASP A 266 -18.36 -20.41 4.97
CA ASP A 266 -18.77 -21.65 4.35
C ASP A 266 -17.94 -21.86 3.05
N MET A 267 -17.45 -23.06 2.85
CA MET A 267 -16.59 -23.38 1.73
C MET A 267 -17.02 -24.71 1.11
N ALA A 268 -17.11 -24.74 -0.22
CA ALA A 268 -17.18 -26.01 -0.92
C ALA A 268 -15.89 -26.82 -0.71
N PRO A 269 -15.96 -28.16 -0.78
CA PRO A 269 -14.75 -28.96 -0.83
C PRO A 269 -13.83 -28.46 -1.94
N GLY A 270 -12.56 -28.22 -1.61
CA GLY A 270 -11.56 -27.87 -2.61
C GLY A 270 -11.35 -29.01 -3.62
N PRO A 271 -10.74 -28.72 -4.78
CA PRO A 271 -10.34 -29.78 -5.71
C PRO A 271 -9.35 -30.74 -5.03
N ALA A 272 -9.35 -31.99 -5.44
CA ALA A 272 -8.35 -32.97 -5.00
C ALA A 272 -6.97 -32.53 -5.52
N ILE A 273 -6.13 -32.01 -4.64
CA ILE A 273 -4.79 -31.53 -4.99
C ILE A 273 -3.74 -32.15 -4.11
N THR A 274 -2.64 -32.60 -4.72
CA THR A 274 -1.39 -32.91 -4.01
C THR A 274 -0.38 -31.80 -4.26
N ARG A 275 0.12 -31.19 -3.18
CA ARG A 275 1.24 -30.23 -3.26
C ARG A 275 2.55 -31.01 -3.29
N ILE A 276 3.11 -31.17 -4.50
CA ILE A 276 4.40 -31.86 -4.69
C ILE A 276 5.52 -31.00 -4.16
N ARG A 277 5.38 -29.67 -4.33
CA ARG A 277 6.33 -28.70 -3.81
C ARG A 277 5.60 -27.46 -3.29
N HIS A 278 5.95 -27.02 -2.08
CA HIS A 278 5.36 -25.85 -1.47
C HIS A 278 6.04 -24.60 -2.01
N HIS A 279 5.25 -23.54 -2.17
CA HIS A 279 5.72 -22.23 -2.49
C HIS A 279 6.47 -21.63 -1.28
N GLN A 280 7.63 -21.05 -1.53
CA GLN A 280 8.38 -20.27 -0.53
C GLN A 280 8.58 -18.87 -1.05
N PHE A 281 8.21 -17.88 -0.25
CA PHE A 281 8.48 -16.49 -0.56
C PHE A 281 9.75 -16.05 0.17
N ASN A 282 10.65 -15.41 -0.56
CA ASN A 282 11.79 -14.73 0.00
C ASN A 282 11.78 -13.27 -0.43
N ARG A 283 11.97 -12.37 0.53
CA ARG A 283 12.08 -10.93 0.29
C ARG A 283 13.37 -10.46 0.91
N GLN A 284 14.28 -10.03 0.07
CA GLN A 284 15.60 -9.58 0.48
C GLN A 284 15.87 -8.16 0.01
N MET A 285 16.65 -7.44 0.78
CA MET A 285 17.19 -6.15 0.41
C MET A 285 18.69 -6.17 0.63
N THR A 286 19.45 -5.87 -0.41
CA THR A 286 20.90 -5.77 -0.39
C THR A 286 21.30 -4.33 -0.66
N ILE A 287 22.27 -3.84 0.11
CA ILE A 287 22.87 -2.52 -0.06
C ILE A 287 24.32 -2.72 -0.49
N ASP A 288 24.67 -2.22 -1.66
CA ASP A 288 26.06 -2.10 -2.08
C ASP A 288 26.62 -0.77 -1.56
N LEU A 289 27.41 -0.82 -0.52
CA LEU A 289 28.01 0.36 0.12
C LEU A 289 29.07 1.06 -0.73
N THR A 290 29.55 0.41 -1.81
CA THR A 290 30.55 1.00 -2.69
C THR A 290 29.89 1.92 -3.73
N SER A 291 28.78 1.48 -4.28
CA SER A 291 28.02 2.20 -5.33
C SER A 291 26.78 2.91 -4.80
N ASN A 292 26.49 2.80 -3.50
CA ASN A 292 25.28 3.31 -2.85
C ASN A 292 23.98 2.87 -3.55
N ARG A 293 23.97 1.64 -4.05
CA ARG A 293 22.82 1.04 -4.74
C ARG A 293 22.07 0.09 -3.85
N PHE A 294 20.76 0.15 -3.98
CA PHE A 294 19.83 -0.74 -3.29
C PHE A 294 19.23 -1.70 -4.31
N HIS A 295 19.24 -2.96 -3.94
CA HIS A 295 18.59 -4.04 -4.66
C HIS A 295 17.56 -4.68 -3.74
N TYR A 296 16.30 -4.58 -4.10
CA TYR A 296 15.20 -5.26 -3.42
C TYR A 296 14.71 -6.39 -4.31
N GLU A 297 14.71 -7.60 -3.80
CA GLU A 297 14.35 -8.80 -4.53
C GLU A 297 13.19 -9.53 -3.82
N LEU A 298 12.23 -9.96 -4.63
CA LEU A 298 11.13 -10.81 -4.25
C LEU A 298 11.20 -12.07 -5.08
N ASN A 299 11.55 -13.17 -4.43
CA ASN A 299 11.59 -14.49 -5.05
C ASN A 299 10.40 -15.30 -4.57
N GLY A 300 9.52 -15.65 -5.48
CA GLY A 300 8.56 -16.71 -5.26
C GLY A 300 9.23 -18.06 -5.40
N SER A 301 10.04 -18.43 -4.42
CA SER A 301 10.86 -19.64 -4.33
C SER A 301 11.87 -19.85 -5.47
N GLU A 302 12.74 -20.81 -5.27
CA GLU A 302 13.79 -21.14 -6.22
C GLU A 302 13.23 -21.35 -7.63
N PHE A 303 13.96 -20.91 -8.62
CA PHE A 303 13.62 -20.86 -10.03
C PHE A 303 13.17 -22.20 -10.62
N ASP A 304 13.65 -23.28 -10.03
CA ASP A 304 13.35 -24.62 -10.47
C ASP A 304 12.23 -25.22 -9.62
N ASP A 305 11.00 -25.10 -10.08
CA ASP A 305 9.85 -25.79 -9.52
C ASP A 305 9.35 -25.26 -8.16
N ALA A 306 9.29 -23.99 -8.03
CA ALA A 306 8.94 -23.30 -6.82
C ALA A 306 7.61 -23.66 -6.20
N SER A 307 6.58 -23.74 -6.97
CA SER A 307 5.35 -24.42 -6.54
C SER A 307 4.96 -25.42 -7.60
N LEU A 308 4.73 -26.65 -7.21
CA LEU A 308 4.21 -27.68 -8.09
C LEU A 308 3.01 -28.33 -7.43
N VAL A 309 1.87 -28.20 -8.07
CA VAL A 309 0.59 -28.75 -7.60
C VAL A 309 0.07 -29.74 -8.62
N HIS A 310 -0.37 -30.91 -8.16
CA HIS A 310 -1.07 -31.90 -8.96
C HIS A 310 -2.56 -31.87 -8.67
N PHE A 311 -3.36 -31.54 -9.67
CA PHE A 311 -4.81 -31.66 -9.67
C PHE A 311 -5.17 -33.10 -10.07
N GLU A 312 -5.57 -33.92 -9.08
CA GLU A 312 -5.73 -35.35 -9.24
C GLU A 312 -6.87 -35.71 -10.17
N ASP A 313 -8.01 -34.98 -10.05
CA ASP A 313 -9.23 -35.27 -10.84
C ASP A 313 -9.03 -35.15 -12.37
N ILE A 314 -8.07 -34.31 -12.77
CA ILE A 314 -7.79 -34.04 -14.20
C ILE A 314 -6.37 -34.45 -14.60
N ASP A 315 -5.63 -35.07 -13.68
CA ASP A 315 -4.23 -35.49 -13.83
C ASP A 315 -3.34 -34.33 -14.37
N LEU A 316 -3.52 -33.12 -13.86
CA LEU A 316 -2.77 -31.94 -14.32
C LEU A 316 -1.79 -31.48 -13.26
N LYS A 317 -0.51 -31.38 -13.61
CA LYS A 317 0.53 -30.76 -12.80
C LYS A 317 0.71 -29.32 -13.25
N VAL A 318 0.67 -28.38 -12.29
CA VAL A 318 0.84 -26.94 -12.52
C VAL A 318 1.98 -26.44 -11.65
N GLY A 319 2.99 -25.87 -12.30
CA GLY A 319 4.11 -25.21 -11.63
C GLY A 319 4.13 -23.72 -11.95
N TYR A 320 4.55 -22.91 -10.98
CA TYR A 320 4.62 -21.44 -11.13
C TYR A 320 5.77 -20.86 -10.35
N THR A 321 6.55 -19.97 -10.99
CA THR A 321 7.60 -19.17 -10.35
C THR A 321 7.46 -17.70 -10.73
N LEU A 322 7.80 -16.82 -9.80
CA LEU A 322 7.83 -15.37 -10.01
C LEU A 322 9.00 -14.76 -9.26
N ASN A 323 9.91 -14.10 -9.99
CA ASN A 323 10.95 -13.27 -9.42
C ASN A 323 10.74 -11.83 -9.83
N LYS A 324 10.83 -10.91 -8.87
CA LYS A 324 10.83 -9.47 -9.11
C LYS A 324 12.05 -8.85 -8.45
N SER A 325 12.68 -7.94 -9.13
CA SER A 325 13.71 -7.11 -8.53
C SER A 325 13.48 -5.63 -8.81
N PHE A 326 13.93 -4.81 -7.88
CA PHE A 326 13.84 -3.36 -7.93
C PHE A 326 15.20 -2.79 -7.52
N ASP A 327 15.82 -2.07 -8.42
CA ASP A 327 17.14 -1.48 -8.24
C ASP A 327 17.06 0.03 -8.27
N ILE A 328 17.80 0.71 -7.39
CA ILE A 328 17.91 2.17 -7.40
C ILE A 328 19.20 2.63 -6.72
N ALA A 329 19.82 3.70 -7.21
CA ALA A 329 20.83 4.44 -6.47
C ALA A 329 20.15 5.50 -5.60
N GLU A 330 20.71 5.77 -4.43
CA GLU A 330 20.08 6.62 -3.41
C GLU A 330 19.88 8.07 -3.88
N ASP A 331 20.77 8.56 -4.72
CA ASP A 331 20.83 9.95 -5.20
C ASP A 331 20.47 10.10 -6.69
N ASP A 332 20.21 8.97 -7.41
CA ASP A 332 19.90 8.99 -8.83
C ASP A 332 18.52 8.35 -9.13
N PRO A 333 17.46 9.17 -9.28
CA PRO A 333 16.12 8.69 -9.60
C PRO A 333 16.02 8.01 -10.97
N LEU A 334 16.90 8.36 -11.93
CA LEU A 334 16.89 7.76 -13.26
C LEU A 334 17.57 6.38 -13.29
N SER A 335 18.25 6.01 -12.22
CA SER A 335 18.80 4.66 -12.05
C SER A 335 17.75 3.60 -11.72
N ALA A 336 16.49 4.01 -11.47
CA ALA A 336 15.41 3.10 -11.13
C ALA A 336 15.20 2.05 -12.21
N LYS A 337 15.19 0.78 -11.79
CA LYS A 337 14.97 -0.36 -12.66
C LYS A 337 14.10 -1.39 -11.95
N GLN A 338 13.12 -1.92 -12.66
CA GLN A 338 12.35 -3.08 -12.26
C GLN A 338 12.57 -4.20 -13.26
N THR A 339 12.79 -5.43 -12.76
CA THR A 339 12.74 -6.65 -13.57
C THR A 339 11.70 -7.61 -13.02
N MET A 340 11.12 -8.40 -13.90
CA MET A 340 10.20 -9.47 -13.54
C MET A 340 10.47 -10.67 -14.44
N GLU A 341 10.63 -11.83 -13.85
CA GLU A 341 10.75 -13.11 -14.52
C GLU A 341 9.68 -14.06 -13.98
N GLN A 342 8.99 -14.68 -14.90
CA GLN A 342 7.88 -15.57 -14.59
C GLN A 342 8.00 -16.85 -15.41
N ARG A 343 7.77 -17.98 -14.78
CA ARG A 343 7.68 -19.26 -15.45
C ARG A 343 6.43 -19.98 -15.01
N ALA A 344 5.66 -20.50 -15.96
CA ALA A 344 4.54 -21.37 -15.72
C ALA A 344 4.76 -22.69 -16.47
N THR A 345 4.45 -23.80 -15.82
CA THR A 345 4.50 -25.14 -16.41
C THR A 345 3.19 -25.86 -16.23
N LEU A 346 2.75 -26.55 -17.27
CA LEU A 346 1.58 -27.43 -17.26
C LEU A 346 2.00 -28.80 -17.80
N ALA A 347 1.64 -29.87 -17.13
CA ALA A 347 1.98 -31.21 -17.58
C ALA A 347 0.86 -32.21 -17.30
N ARG A 348 0.58 -33.07 -18.28
CA ARG A 348 -0.36 -34.21 -18.18
C ARG A 348 0.15 -35.38 -19.03
N GLY A 349 0.49 -36.50 -18.41
CA GLY A 349 1.17 -37.58 -19.10
C GLY A 349 2.43 -37.10 -19.79
N ASP A 350 2.55 -37.33 -21.11
CA ASP A 350 3.69 -36.86 -21.93
C ASP A 350 3.55 -35.42 -22.43
N TRP A 351 2.37 -34.83 -22.30
CA TRP A 351 2.13 -33.45 -22.70
C TRP A 351 2.71 -32.48 -21.66
N ARG A 352 3.52 -31.52 -22.12
CA ARG A 352 4.15 -30.52 -21.26
C ARG A 352 4.22 -29.19 -21.98
N ILE A 353 3.75 -28.15 -21.30
CA ILE A 353 3.89 -26.74 -21.71
C ILE A 353 4.78 -26.00 -20.71
N THR A 354 5.67 -25.18 -21.23
CA THR A 354 6.43 -24.22 -20.41
C THR A 354 6.28 -22.84 -21.03
N VAL A 355 5.81 -21.87 -20.24
CA VAL A 355 5.75 -20.46 -20.61
C VAL A 355 6.74 -19.70 -19.76
N ARG A 356 7.58 -18.86 -20.38
CA ARG A 356 8.53 -17.95 -19.72
C ARG A 356 8.23 -16.53 -20.15
N LEU A 357 8.22 -15.64 -19.19
CA LEU A 357 8.09 -14.21 -19.40
C LEU A 357 9.24 -13.50 -18.67
N SER A 358 10.00 -12.68 -19.38
CA SER A 358 10.91 -11.73 -18.77
C SER A 358 10.50 -10.32 -19.14
N MET A 359 10.53 -9.40 -18.16
CA MET A 359 10.18 -8.00 -18.34
C MET A 359 11.21 -7.12 -17.65
N THR A 360 11.51 -5.98 -18.25
CA THR A 360 12.34 -4.92 -17.66
C THR A 360 11.68 -3.58 -17.90
N GLN A 361 11.62 -2.77 -16.84
CA GLN A 361 11.21 -1.37 -16.90
C GLN A 361 12.35 -0.51 -16.41
N THR A 362 12.70 0.50 -17.21
CA THR A 362 13.62 1.60 -16.86
C THR A 362 12.99 2.92 -17.27
N ALA A 363 13.60 4.03 -16.93
CA ALA A 363 13.20 5.33 -17.44
C ALA A 363 14.42 6.24 -17.61
N ASP A 364 14.31 7.16 -18.53
CA ASP A 364 15.15 8.36 -18.60
C ASP A 364 14.31 9.61 -18.29
N ALA A 365 14.80 10.80 -18.61
CA ALA A 365 14.09 12.05 -18.41
C ALA A 365 12.86 12.22 -19.33
N GLU A 366 12.80 11.50 -20.44
CA GLU A 366 11.81 11.69 -21.50
C GLU A 366 10.75 10.58 -21.56
N ALA A 367 11.15 9.34 -21.24
CA ALA A 367 10.29 8.18 -21.44
C ALA A 367 10.52 7.05 -20.41
N PHE A 368 9.48 6.26 -20.21
CA PHE A 368 9.58 4.91 -19.66
C PHE A 368 9.90 3.94 -20.79
N HIS A 369 10.83 3.03 -20.55
CA HIS A 369 11.23 1.98 -21.48
C HIS A 369 10.82 0.62 -20.92
N LEU A 370 9.94 -0.06 -21.63
CA LEU A 370 9.48 -1.40 -21.27
C LEU A 370 9.98 -2.39 -22.33
N ARG A 371 10.66 -3.43 -21.89
CA ARG A 371 11.10 -4.55 -22.73
C ARG A 371 10.55 -5.83 -22.13
N GLY A 372 10.07 -6.71 -22.98
CA GLY A 372 9.54 -8.00 -22.57
C GLY A 372 9.88 -9.07 -23.60
N ARG A 373 10.05 -10.31 -23.13
CA ARG A 373 10.20 -11.49 -23.97
C ARG A 373 9.29 -12.59 -23.45
N LEU A 374 8.44 -13.09 -24.31
CA LEU A 374 7.53 -14.20 -24.05
C LEU A 374 7.96 -15.40 -24.87
N GLU A 375 8.15 -16.52 -24.21
CA GLU A 375 8.50 -17.79 -24.81
C GLU A 375 7.51 -18.86 -24.35
N ALA A 376 7.09 -19.71 -25.25
CA ALA A 376 6.28 -20.88 -24.94
C ALA A 376 6.82 -22.11 -25.68
N ASP A 377 7.00 -23.20 -24.95
CA ASP A 377 7.47 -24.48 -25.48
C ASP A 377 6.41 -25.56 -25.25
N GLU A 378 6.25 -26.46 -26.20
CA GLU A 378 5.54 -27.70 -26.04
C GLU A 378 6.54 -28.87 -26.12
N GLY A 379 6.73 -29.58 -25.01
CA GLY A 379 7.82 -30.55 -24.87
C GLY A 379 9.20 -29.87 -25.05
N ALA A 380 9.91 -30.28 -26.11
CA ALA A 380 11.20 -29.72 -26.51
C ALA A 380 11.10 -28.71 -27.67
N GLU A 381 9.93 -28.50 -28.23
CA GLU A 381 9.71 -27.65 -29.38
C GLU A 381 9.28 -26.24 -28.96
N ARG A 382 9.92 -25.21 -29.56
CA ARG A 382 9.51 -23.82 -29.38
C ARG A 382 8.21 -23.59 -30.16
N PHE A 383 7.11 -23.29 -29.45
CA PHE A 383 5.82 -22.97 -30.02
C PHE A 383 5.66 -21.48 -30.33
N LEU A 384 6.13 -20.61 -29.41
CA LEU A 384 6.03 -19.17 -29.55
C LEU A 384 7.27 -18.50 -28.97
N GLU A 385 7.76 -17.50 -29.70
CA GLU A 385 8.75 -16.54 -29.21
C GLU A 385 8.33 -15.16 -29.66
N ARG A 386 8.24 -14.20 -28.72
CA ARG A 386 7.82 -12.85 -29.03
C ARG A 386 8.54 -11.83 -28.13
N ASP A 387 9.16 -10.86 -28.76
CA ASP A 387 9.75 -9.70 -28.11
C ASP A 387 8.80 -8.51 -28.14
N PHE A 388 8.81 -7.72 -27.08
CA PHE A 388 8.06 -6.49 -26.92
C PHE A 388 9.04 -5.38 -26.53
N GLU A 389 8.94 -4.25 -27.19
CA GLU A 389 9.66 -3.04 -26.83
C GLU A 389 8.74 -1.84 -27.00
N VAL A 390 8.56 -1.09 -25.93
CA VAL A 390 7.65 0.07 -25.90
C VAL A 390 8.32 1.19 -25.12
N SER A 391 8.31 2.39 -25.69
CA SER A 391 8.68 3.61 -24.98
C SER A 391 7.45 4.48 -24.81
N VAL A 392 7.17 4.87 -23.56
CA VAL A 392 6.02 5.69 -23.18
C VAL A 392 6.52 7.03 -22.66
N PRO A 393 6.14 8.17 -23.29
CA PRO A 393 6.60 9.48 -22.85
C PRO A 393 6.23 9.77 -21.37
N ARG A 394 7.21 10.25 -20.59
CA ARG A 394 7.03 10.73 -19.23
C ARG A 394 6.48 12.16 -19.26
N ARG A 395 5.16 12.30 -19.37
CA ARG A 395 4.51 13.61 -19.37
C ARG A 395 4.13 13.98 -17.95
N LEU A 396 4.97 14.82 -17.30
CA LEU A 396 4.72 15.34 -15.94
C LEU A 396 4.63 14.22 -14.85
N VAL A 397 5.37 13.14 -15.04
CA VAL A 397 5.50 12.03 -14.09
C VAL A 397 6.97 11.66 -13.85
#